data_10a24d3bd5ae6e9af4348bc6cfdceb39
#
_entry.id   10a24d3bd5ae6e9af4348bc6cfdceb39
#
_cell.length_a   1.000
_cell.length_b   1.000
_cell.length_c   1.000
_cell.angle_alpha   90.00
_cell.angle_beta   90.00
_cell.angle_gamma   90.00
#
_symmetry.space_group_name_H-M   'P 1'
#
loop_
_entity.id
_entity.type
_entity.pdbx_description
1 polymer ?
#
loop_
_entity_poly.entity_id
_entity_poly.type
_entity_poly.pdbx_seq_one_letter_code
_entity_poly.pdbx_strand_id
1 'polypeptide(L)'
;MIAYCGIDCAKCPGYRFPRLGEKLHMKGLFQAMLKSGMKRARKQRQPKLAEGQKVEDLYEDLTRDIICDGCATIDARCLKGCLQCPVRCCAMEMGVANCGRCPKYPCEQLESAWKTSVFKGQRERLEALRAKAK
;
A
#
# COMPACT_ATOMS: atom_id res chain seq x y z
N MET A 1 11.14 -1.89 -5.44
CA MET A 1 10.37 -3.00 -4.78
C MET A 1 8.95 -2.95 -5.30
N ILE A 2 8.37 -4.10 -5.65
CA ILE A 2 7.00 -4.23 -6.13
C ILE A 2 6.17 -4.92 -5.03
N ALA A 3 5.03 -4.33 -4.70
CA ALA A 3 4.06 -4.90 -3.75
C ALA A 3 3.40 -6.16 -4.33
N TYR A 4 2.76 -6.96 -3.49
CA TYR A 4 2.02 -8.17 -3.91
C TYR A 4 1.05 -7.91 -5.08
N CYS A 5 0.32 -6.80 -5.05
CA CYS A 5 -0.65 -6.40 -6.08
C CYS A 5 -0.05 -5.69 -7.30
N GLY A 6 1.27 -5.54 -7.40
CA GLY A 6 1.94 -4.88 -8.51
C GLY A 6 2.16 -3.37 -8.34
N ILE A 7 1.83 -2.78 -7.20
CA ILE A 7 2.17 -1.38 -6.92
C ILE A 7 3.69 -1.24 -6.80
N ASP A 8 4.25 -0.24 -7.47
CA ASP A 8 5.65 0.15 -7.27
C ASP A 8 5.78 0.95 -5.97
N CYS A 9 6.42 0.36 -4.97
CA CYS A 9 6.60 1.00 -3.66
C CYS A 9 7.37 2.33 -3.76
N ALA A 10 8.28 2.47 -4.72
CA ALA A 10 8.99 3.73 -4.93
C ALA A 10 8.07 4.90 -5.33
N LYS A 11 6.89 4.60 -5.87
CA LYS A 11 5.84 5.57 -6.20
C LYS A 11 4.81 5.73 -5.08
N CYS A 12 4.83 4.88 -4.06
CA CYS A 12 3.91 4.95 -2.93
C CYS A 12 4.38 6.04 -1.95
N PRO A 13 3.55 7.04 -1.62
CA PRO A 13 3.90 8.10 -0.68
C PRO A 13 4.33 7.57 0.69
N GLY A 14 3.68 6.55 1.22
CA GLY A 14 4.00 5.96 2.52
C GLY A 14 5.37 5.28 2.57
N TYR A 15 5.88 4.80 1.43
CA TYR A 15 7.23 4.25 1.30
C TYR A 15 8.28 5.33 1.02
N ARG A 16 7.95 6.22 0.10
CA ARG A 16 8.89 7.21 -0.45
C ARG A 16 9.18 8.37 0.50
N PHE A 17 8.14 8.97 1.10
CA PHE A 17 8.30 10.21 1.85
C PHE A 17 9.08 10.07 3.15
N PRO A 18 8.90 9.03 3.98
CA PRO A 18 9.74 8.86 5.16
C PRO A 18 11.23 8.78 4.81
N ARG A 19 11.59 8.02 3.77
CA ARG A 19 12.97 7.87 3.31
C ARG A 19 13.57 9.16 2.76
N LEU A 20 12.77 9.92 2.01
CA LEU A 20 13.18 11.22 1.51
C LEU A 20 13.35 12.22 2.67
N GLY A 21 12.45 12.19 3.65
CA GLY A 21 12.55 13.01 4.86
C GLY A 21 13.79 12.70 5.69
N GLU A 22 14.19 11.43 5.78
CA GLU A 22 15.43 11.01 6.42
C GLU A 22 16.66 11.52 5.68
N LYS A 23 16.69 11.30 4.36
CA LYS A 23 17.80 11.73 3.49
C LYS A 23 18.02 13.26 3.51
N LEU A 24 16.95 14.03 3.61
CA LEU A 24 16.99 15.50 3.61
C LEU A 24 16.98 16.12 5.01
N HIS A 25 17.04 15.31 6.07
CA HIS A 25 16.89 15.76 7.48
C HIS A 25 15.60 16.59 7.73
N MET A 26 14.54 16.36 6.96
CA MET A 26 13.28 17.10 6.99
C MET A 26 12.08 16.22 7.37
N LYS A 27 12.26 15.26 8.26
CA LYS A 27 11.24 14.28 8.67
C LYS A 27 9.88 14.92 9.02
N GLY A 28 9.88 15.99 9.82
CA GLY A 28 8.64 16.66 10.24
C GLY A 28 7.85 17.28 9.10
N LEU A 29 8.53 17.89 8.13
CA LEU A 29 7.88 18.49 6.96
C LEU A 29 7.22 17.42 6.08
N PHE A 30 7.93 16.32 5.82
CA PHE A 30 7.39 15.23 5.00
C PHE A 30 6.23 14.51 5.67
N GLN A 31 6.27 14.36 7.00
CA GLN A 31 5.13 13.84 7.76
C GLN A 31 3.91 14.76 7.68
N ALA A 32 4.09 16.07 7.80
CA ALA A 32 3.01 17.05 7.66
C ALA A 32 2.39 17.04 6.26
N MET A 33 3.21 16.91 5.21
CA MET A 33 2.75 16.80 3.82
C MET A 33 1.94 15.50 3.59
N LEU A 34 2.39 14.39 4.14
CA LEU A 34 1.68 13.10 4.10
C LEU A 34 0.31 13.22 4.79
N LYS A 35 0.28 13.79 6.01
CA LYS A 35 -0.96 14.04 6.75
C LYS A 35 -1.95 14.87 5.94
N SER A 36 -1.48 15.95 5.33
CA SER A 36 -2.31 16.83 4.50
C SER A 36 -2.83 16.15 3.23
N GLY A 37 -1.98 15.36 2.56
CA GLY A 37 -2.35 14.58 1.38
C GLY A 37 -3.39 13.52 1.70
N MET A 38 -3.24 12.81 2.81
CA MET A 38 -4.19 11.81 3.27
C MET A 38 -5.54 12.43 3.65
N LYS A 39 -5.55 13.59 4.34
CA LYS A 39 -6.78 14.34 4.63
C LYS A 39 -7.54 14.70 3.35
N ARG A 40 -6.84 15.18 2.31
CA ARG A 40 -7.45 15.53 1.02
C ARG A 40 -8.03 14.31 0.29
N ALA A 41 -7.26 13.22 0.20
CA ALA A 41 -7.68 11.98 -0.44
C ALA A 41 -8.94 11.39 0.23
N ARG A 42 -9.07 11.56 1.52
CA ARG A 42 -10.21 11.09 2.28
C ARG A 42 -11.47 11.93 2.08
N LYS A 43 -11.35 13.26 2.06
CA LYS A 43 -12.50 14.14 1.79
C LYS A 43 -13.20 13.75 0.47
N GLN A 44 -12.44 13.15 -0.46
CA GLN A 44 -12.95 12.68 -1.75
C GLN A 44 -13.56 11.27 -1.70
N ARG A 45 -13.26 10.43 -0.71
CA ARG A 45 -13.61 9.00 -0.73
C ARG A 45 -14.63 8.55 0.31
N GLN A 46 -15.07 9.38 1.23
CA GLN A 46 -16.02 9.03 2.31
C GLN A 46 -15.87 7.56 2.79
N PRO A 47 -14.88 7.23 3.62
CA PRO A 47 -14.72 5.85 4.08
C PRO A 47 -15.93 5.44 4.93
N LYS A 48 -16.41 4.22 4.75
CA LYS A 48 -17.34 3.61 5.67
C LYS A 48 -16.63 3.42 7.01
N LEU A 49 -17.01 4.17 8.01
CA LEU A 49 -16.51 4.03 9.38
C LEU A 49 -17.32 2.94 10.07
N ALA A 50 -16.66 2.16 10.93
CA ALA A 50 -17.37 1.29 11.85
C ALA A 50 -18.16 2.14 12.86
N GLU A 51 -19.29 1.62 13.35
CA GLU A 51 -20.14 2.31 14.32
C GLU A 51 -19.32 2.75 15.55
N GLY A 52 -19.35 4.04 15.88
CA GLY A 52 -18.59 4.63 17.00
C GLY A 52 -17.15 5.02 16.72
N GLN A 53 -16.59 4.76 15.53
CA GLN A 53 -15.23 5.14 15.18
C GLN A 53 -15.17 6.57 14.64
N LYS A 54 -14.43 7.44 15.35
CA LYS A 54 -14.18 8.81 14.89
C LYS A 54 -13.14 8.83 13.78
N VAL A 55 -13.35 9.73 12.86
CA VAL A 55 -12.46 9.98 11.71
C VAL A 55 -11.05 10.36 12.17
N GLU A 56 -10.95 11.11 13.25
CA GLU A 56 -9.72 11.59 13.85
C GLU A 56 -8.89 10.44 14.42
N ASP A 57 -9.52 9.49 15.13
CA ASP A 57 -8.85 8.34 15.74
C ASP A 57 -8.16 7.44 14.67
N LEU A 58 -8.84 7.28 13.53
CA LEU A 58 -8.27 6.55 12.40
C LEU A 58 -7.02 7.25 11.83
N TYR A 59 -6.92 8.56 11.94
CA TYR A 59 -5.80 9.34 11.43
C TYR A 59 -4.62 9.41 12.40
N GLU A 60 -4.87 9.53 13.69
CA GLU A 60 -3.78 9.51 14.67
C GLU A 60 -3.04 8.19 14.61
N ASP A 61 -3.76 7.07 14.55
CA ASP A 61 -3.18 5.75 14.38
C ASP A 61 -2.39 5.59 13.05
N LEU A 62 -2.94 6.13 11.95
CA LEU A 62 -2.30 6.06 10.64
C LEU A 62 -1.08 6.97 10.50
N THR A 63 -0.92 7.95 11.38
CA THR A 63 0.11 8.98 11.25
C THR A 63 1.18 8.93 12.31
N ARG A 64 1.00 8.10 13.35
CA ARG A 64 1.94 8.03 14.48
C ARG A 64 3.30 7.49 14.07
N ASP A 65 3.35 6.50 13.17
CA ASP A 65 4.60 5.90 12.67
C ASP A 65 4.48 5.56 11.18
N ILE A 66 4.46 6.57 10.31
CA ILE A 66 4.40 6.33 8.87
C ILE A 66 5.79 5.96 8.35
N ILE A 67 6.26 4.78 8.69
CA ILE A 67 7.36 4.14 8.02
C ILE A 67 6.81 2.87 7.38
N CYS A 68 6.83 2.81 6.06
CA CYS A 68 6.43 1.61 5.32
C CYS A 68 7.69 0.98 4.71
N ASP A 69 7.95 -0.27 5.05
CA ASP A 69 9.08 -1.03 4.53
C ASP A 69 8.74 -1.78 3.23
N GLY A 70 7.50 -1.67 2.78
CA GLY A 70 6.97 -2.32 1.58
C GLY A 70 6.05 -3.48 1.88
N CYS A 71 4.97 -3.61 1.11
CA CYS A 71 3.93 -4.63 1.36
C CYS A 71 4.42 -6.07 1.23
N ALA A 72 5.44 -6.31 0.40
CA ALA A 72 5.96 -7.66 0.12
C ALA A 72 7.05 -8.10 1.10
N THR A 73 7.34 -7.33 2.14
CA THR A 73 8.30 -7.69 3.18
C THR A 73 7.56 -8.37 4.33
N ILE A 74 8.01 -9.54 4.73
CA ILE A 74 7.50 -10.25 5.92
C ILE A 74 7.93 -9.46 7.15
N ASP A 75 7.07 -9.37 8.16
CA ASP A 75 7.29 -8.61 9.40
C ASP A 75 7.60 -7.12 9.22
N ALA A 76 7.34 -6.60 8.02
CA ALA A 76 7.58 -5.21 7.71
C ALA A 76 6.55 -4.28 8.36
N ARG A 77 7.04 -3.11 8.75
CA ARG A 77 6.17 -2.00 9.12
C ARG A 77 5.42 -1.56 7.86
N CYS A 78 4.11 -1.64 7.90
CA CYS A 78 3.24 -1.24 6.81
C CYS A 78 2.21 -0.24 7.29
N LEU A 79 1.71 0.57 6.36
CA LEU A 79 0.50 1.37 6.61
C LEU A 79 -0.63 0.45 7.08
N LYS A 80 -1.42 0.88 8.06
CA LYS A 80 -2.52 0.09 8.64
C LYS A 80 -3.45 -0.49 7.57
N GLY A 81 -3.82 0.31 6.55
CA GLY A 81 -4.61 -0.18 5.42
C GLY A 81 -3.91 -1.22 4.54
N CYS A 82 -2.58 -1.28 4.55
CA CYS A 82 -1.81 -2.33 3.87
C CYS A 82 -1.73 -3.62 4.70
N LEU A 83 -1.73 -3.52 6.02
CA LEU A 83 -1.76 -4.69 6.91
C LEU A 83 -3.07 -5.48 6.75
N GLN A 84 -4.18 -4.77 6.58
CA GLN A 84 -5.51 -5.34 6.38
C GLN A 84 -5.87 -5.54 4.90
N CYS A 85 -4.92 -5.37 3.98
CA CYS A 85 -5.17 -5.50 2.55
C CYS A 85 -5.47 -6.97 2.20
N PRO A 86 -6.67 -7.28 1.65
CA PRO A 86 -7.03 -8.66 1.32
C PRO A 86 -6.06 -9.31 0.35
N VAL A 87 -5.54 -8.55 -0.63
CA VAL A 87 -4.55 -9.06 -1.59
C VAL A 87 -3.23 -9.42 -0.90
N ARG A 88 -2.79 -8.63 0.08
CA ARG A 88 -1.59 -8.92 0.87
C ARG A 88 -1.79 -10.18 1.70
N CYS A 89 -2.88 -10.25 2.45
CA CYS A 89 -3.20 -11.40 3.31
C CYS A 89 -3.24 -12.69 2.50
N CYS A 90 -4.00 -12.70 1.39
CA CYS A 90 -4.08 -13.84 0.48
C CYS A 90 -2.69 -14.25 -0.09
N ALA A 91 -1.88 -13.29 -0.52
CA ALA A 91 -0.55 -13.59 -1.07
C ALA A 91 0.40 -14.17 -0.01
N MET A 92 0.30 -13.72 1.23
CA MET A 92 1.06 -14.27 2.36
C MET A 92 0.60 -15.68 2.71
N GLU A 93 -0.70 -15.94 2.78
CA GLU A 93 -1.29 -17.27 3.01
C GLU A 93 -0.89 -18.26 1.91
N MET A 94 -0.87 -17.81 0.67
CA MET A 94 -0.44 -18.61 -0.49
C MET A 94 1.08 -18.77 -0.59
N GLY A 95 1.87 -18.12 0.26
CA GLY A 95 3.34 -18.17 0.24
C GLY A 95 3.96 -17.65 -1.04
N VAL A 96 3.31 -16.74 -1.77
CA VAL A 96 3.80 -16.24 -3.06
C VAL A 96 4.54 -14.92 -2.91
N ALA A 97 5.66 -14.75 -3.62
CA ALA A 97 6.46 -13.52 -3.59
C ALA A 97 5.69 -12.30 -4.14
N ASN A 98 4.77 -12.51 -5.07
CA ASN A 98 3.81 -11.52 -5.58
C ASN A 98 2.66 -12.25 -6.30
N CYS A 99 1.55 -11.52 -6.55
CA CYS A 99 0.39 -12.12 -7.20
C CYS A 99 0.65 -12.60 -8.62
N GLY A 100 1.65 -12.09 -9.32
CA GLY A 100 2.07 -12.60 -10.62
C GLY A 100 2.61 -14.04 -10.57
N ARG A 101 3.07 -14.50 -9.40
CA ARG A 101 3.51 -15.89 -9.16
C ARG A 101 2.38 -16.82 -8.69
N CYS A 102 1.21 -16.26 -8.42
CA CYS A 102 0.07 -17.04 -7.97
C CYS A 102 -0.47 -17.93 -9.12
N PRO A 103 -0.79 -19.19 -8.87
CA PRO A 103 -1.42 -20.06 -9.88
C PRO A 103 -2.81 -19.57 -10.31
N LYS A 104 -3.51 -18.84 -9.44
CA LYS A 104 -4.84 -18.25 -9.70
C LYS A 104 -4.80 -16.86 -10.35
N TYR A 105 -3.66 -16.43 -10.86
CA TYR A 105 -3.49 -15.11 -11.47
C TYR A 105 -4.12 -15.02 -12.87
N PRO A 106 -4.82 -13.92 -13.22
CA PRO A 106 -5.35 -12.92 -12.32
C PRO A 106 -6.62 -13.44 -11.64
N CYS A 107 -6.77 -13.14 -10.34
CA CYS A 107 -7.98 -13.49 -9.60
C CYS A 107 -8.91 -12.28 -9.44
N GLU A 108 -10.17 -12.51 -9.16
CA GLU A 108 -11.20 -11.48 -8.99
C GLU A 108 -10.84 -10.47 -7.91
N GLN A 109 -10.28 -10.92 -6.79
CA GLN A 109 -9.84 -10.07 -5.69
C GLN A 109 -8.74 -9.10 -6.13
N LEU A 110 -7.80 -9.55 -6.94
CA LEU A 110 -6.73 -8.72 -7.48
C LEU A 110 -7.27 -7.71 -8.49
N GLU A 111 -8.16 -8.12 -9.37
CA GLU A 111 -8.80 -7.24 -10.34
C GLU A 111 -9.67 -6.17 -9.67
N SER A 112 -10.40 -6.52 -8.62
CA SER A 112 -11.15 -5.59 -7.80
C SER A 112 -10.24 -4.55 -7.14
N ALA A 113 -9.10 -4.98 -6.59
CA ALA A 113 -8.10 -4.08 -6.02
C ALA A 113 -7.52 -3.10 -7.06
N TRP A 114 -7.29 -3.55 -8.28
CA TRP A 114 -6.82 -2.68 -9.36
C TRP A 114 -7.86 -1.65 -9.80
N LYS A 115 -9.13 -2.02 -9.88
CA LYS A 115 -10.24 -1.10 -10.22
C LYS A 115 -10.35 0.06 -9.23
N THR A 116 -10.11 -0.21 -7.95
CA THR A 116 -10.20 0.80 -6.88
C THR A 116 -8.89 1.55 -6.62
N SER A 117 -7.79 1.10 -7.21
CA SER A 117 -6.46 1.67 -7.00
C SER A 117 -6.27 2.99 -7.74
N VAL A 118 -5.62 3.94 -7.06
CA VAL A 118 -5.13 5.19 -7.68
C VAL A 118 -3.83 5.02 -8.46
N PHE A 119 -3.13 3.91 -8.23
CA PHE A 119 -1.89 3.58 -8.92
C PHE A 119 -2.19 2.96 -10.29
N LYS A 120 -1.30 3.16 -11.24
CA LYS A 120 -1.43 2.62 -12.60
C LYS A 120 -0.28 1.65 -12.90
N GLY A 121 -0.48 0.81 -13.91
CA GLY A 121 0.53 -0.12 -14.40
C GLY A 121 0.81 -1.29 -13.46
N GLN A 122 -0.09 -1.64 -12.55
CA GLN A 122 0.11 -2.78 -11.66
C GLN A 122 0.07 -4.10 -12.39
N ARG A 123 -0.87 -4.26 -13.32
CA ARG A 123 -1.06 -5.46 -14.13
C ARG A 123 0.18 -5.72 -14.98
N GLU A 124 0.61 -4.72 -15.72
CA GLU A 124 1.78 -4.81 -16.61
C GLU A 124 3.05 -5.19 -15.85
N ARG A 125 3.23 -4.64 -14.63
CA ARG A 125 4.38 -5.01 -13.78
C ARG A 125 4.32 -6.46 -13.29
N LEU A 126 3.15 -6.96 -12.92
CA LEU A 126 3.00 -8.35 -12.50
C LEU A 126 3.16 -9.32 -13.69
N GLU A 127 2.64 -8.96 -14.86
CA GLU A 127 2.82 -9.73 -16.09
C GLU A 127 4.29 -9.81 -16.50
N ALA A 128 5.02 -8.69 -16.42
CA ALA A 128 6.46 -8.66 -16.65
C ALA A 128 7.24 -9.53 -15.65
N LEU A 129 6.84 -9.54 -14.37
CA LEU A 129 7.45 -10.42 -13.37
C LEU A 129 7.11 -11.89 -13.60
N ARG A 130 5.91 -12.18 -14.08
CA ARG A 130 5.48 -13.54 -14.46
C ARG A 130 6.26 -14.08 -15.65
N ALA A 131 6.45 -13.24 -16.67
CA ALA A 131 7.21 -13.61 -17.86
C ALA A 131 8.68 -13.95 -17.55
N LYS A 132 9.30 -13.25 -16.61
CA LYS A 132 10.69 -13.50 -16.16
C LYS A 132 10.84 -14.77 -15.30
N ALA A 133 9.76 -15.42 -14.95
CA ALA A 133 9.74 -16.58 -14.06
C ALA A 133 9.60 -17.92 -14.79
N LYS A 134 9.38 -17.86 -16.07
CA LYS A 134 9.45 -19.00 -16.98
C LYS A 134 10.87 -19.20 -17.48
#